data_71c7423a99bda1678982185fbf2883b3
#
_entry.id   71c7423a99bda1678982185fbf2883b3
#
_cell.length_a   1.000
_cell.length_b   1.000
_cell.length_c   1.000
_cell.angle_alpha   90.00
_cell.angle_beta   90.00
_cell.angle_gamma   90.00
#
_symmetry.space_group_name_H-M   'P 1'
#
loop_
_entity.id
_entity.type
_entity.pdbx_description
1 polymer ?
#
loop_
_entity_poly.entity_id
_entity_poly.type
_entity_poly.pdbx_seq_one_letter_code
_entity_poly.pdbx_strand_id
1 'polypeptide(L)'
;SLCNPIAFIDGNNTVIPYKKTKVFEKMSSKGVQPFYKGYAFFSGPCMKLIHRNIIGNNRYDLRFKLGEDSLFMFAISDKMNKIDFTSERAIYYRRFRVNSAMTLKRSRSKFFINSVRMIWVYTYLFFRGLPRYHLLFYFTRILGAIKSIVCKF
;
A
#
# COMPACT_ATOMS: atom_id res chain seq x y z
N SER A 1 9.21 9.97 -1.33
CA SER A 1 8.55 10.47 -2.57
C SER A 1 7.76 9.36 -3.23
N LEU A 2 6.67 9.69 -3.94
CA LEU A 2 5.89 8.80 -4.78
C LEU A 2 6.31 8.94 -6.24
N CYS A 3 6.38 7.82 -6.98
CA CYS A 3 6.71 7.79 -8.40
C CYS A 3 5.43 7.63 -9.23
N ASN A 4 5.43 8.19 -10.45
CA ASN A 4 4.32 8.05 -11.39
C ASN A 4 4.19 6.60 -11.89
N PRO A 5 3.10 5.88 -11.57
CA PRO A 5 2.95 4.50 -12.00
C PRO A 5 2.22 4.40 -13.34
N ILE A 6 2.83 3.73 -14.31
CA ILE A 6 2.20 3.34 -15.57
C ILE A 6 2.07 1.82 -15.61
N ALA A 7 0.90 1.33 -15.99
CA ALA A 7 0.64 -0.10 -16.09
C ALA A 7 0.56 -0.59 -17.53
N PHE A 8 1.09 -1.79 -17.79
CA PHE A 8 1.05 -2.42 -19.11
C PHE A 8 0.84 -3.93 -19.01
N ILE A 9 0.35 -4.53 -20.09
CA ILE A 9 0.15 -5.97 -20.22
C ILE A 9 1.45 -6.62 -20.70
N ASP A 10 1.83 -7.70 -20.03
CA ASP A 10 2.97 -8.52 -20.42
C ASP A 10 2.75 -9.16 -21.80
N GLY A 11 3.78 -9.14 -22.62
CA GLY A 11 3.79 -9.75 -23.94
C GLY A 11 3.51 -8.79 -25.10
N ASN A 12 2.60 -7.84 -24.97
CA ASN A 12 2.31 -6.86 -26.02
C ASN A 12 2.62 -5.40 -25.67
N ASN A 13 3.08 -5.16 -24.45
CA ASN A 13 3.44 -3.84 -23.91
C ASN A 13 2.31 -2.77 -23.99
N THR A 14 1.06 -3.20 -24.17
CA THR A 14 -0.08 -2.28 -24.22
C THR A 14 -0.28 -1.60 -22.89
N VAL A 15 -0.22 -0.26 -22.88
CA VAL A 15 -0.51 0.54 -21.71
C VAL A 15 -2.01 0.46 -21.39
N ILE A 16 -2.32 0.22 -20.12
CA ILE A 16 -3.70 0.09 -19.64
C ILE A 16 -4.02 1.16 -18.60
N PRO A 17 -5.30 1.57 -18.50
CA PRO A 17 -5.75 2.50 -17.47
C PRO A 17 -5.43 1.96 -16.07
N TYR A 18 -4.73 2.75 -15.28
CA TYR A 18 -4.35 2.35 -13.93
C TYR A 18 -4.81 3.39 -12.91
N LYS A 19 -5.60 2.96 -11.94
CA LYS A 19 -6.19 3.86 -10.94
C LYS A 19 -5.16 4.71 -10.20
N LYS A 20 -3.97 4.15 -9.90
CA LYS A 20 -2.93 4.88 -9.17
C LYS A 20 -2.27 5.96 -10.01
N THR A 21 -2.23 5.85 -11.34
CA THR A 21 -1.77 6.92 -12.23
C THR A 21 -2.65 8.17 -12.05
N LYS A 22 -3.96 8.01 -12.15
CA LYS A 22 -4.92 9.11 -11.94
C LYS A 22 -4.81 9.73 -10.54
N VAL A 23 -4.56 8.91 -9.53
CA VAL A 23 -4.36 9.40 -8.14
C VAL A 23 -3.05 10.18 -8.06
N PHE A 24 -1.98 9.71 -8.70
CA PHE A 24 -0.69 10.40 -8.73
C PHE A 24 -0.85 11.78 -9.38
N GLU A 25 -1.40 11.88 -10.58
CA GLU A 25 -1.64 13.12 -11.32
C GLU A 25 -2.41 14.15 -10.48
N LYS A 26 -3.53 13.71 -9.88
CA LYS A 26 -4.38 14.57 -9.04
C LYS A 26 -3.65 15.07 -7.78
N MET A 27 -2.74 14.26 -7.24
CA MET A 27 -2.04 14.61 -6.00
C MET A 27 -0.77 15.43 -6.27
N SER A 28 0.00 15.07 -7.29
CA SER A 28 1.26 15.76 -7.65
C SER A 28 1.02 17.21 -8.05
N SER A 29 -0.12 17.50 -8.71
CA SER A 29 -0.51 18.88 -9.05
C SER A 29 -0.71 19.78 -7.81
N LYS A 30 -0.86 19.20 -6.63
CA LYS A 30 -1.04 19.93 -5.36
C LYS A 30 0.26 20.06 -4.55
N GLY A 31 1.37 19.56 -5.07
CA GLY A 31 2.67 19.55 -4.38
C GLY A 31 2.70 18.64 -3.15
N VAL A 32 3.58 18.96 -2.22
CA VAL A 32 3.76 18.19 -0.98
C VAL A 32 2.45 18.04 -0.20
N GLN A 33 2.14 16.81 0.22
CA GLN A 33 0.90 16.48 0.91
C GLN A 33 1.16 15.78 2.25
N PRO A 34 0.24 15.84 3.23
CA PRO A 34 0.26 14.95 4.37
C PRO A 34 0.24 13.48 3.91
N PHE A 35 1.06 12.62 4.55
CA PHE A 35 1.28 11.25 4.07
C PHE A 35 -0.01 10.42 3.98
N TYR A 36 -0.94 10.60 4.93
CA TYR A 36 -2.18 9.84 4.98
C TYR A 36 -3.09 10.04 3.76
N LYS A 37 -2.98 11.15 3.04
CA LYS A 37 -3.70 11.38 1.78
C LYS A 37 -3.22 10.45 0.67
N GLY A 38 -1.96 10.00 0.72
CA GLY A 38 -1.38 9.03 -0.19
C GLY A 38 -1.69 7.57 0.14
N TYR A 39 -2.68 7.27 0.99
CA TYR A 39 -2.99 5.92 1.48
C TYR A 39 -3.10 4.84 0.39
N ALA A 40 -3.54 5.20 -0.82
CA ALA A 40 -3.65 4.29 -1.96
C ALA A 40 -2.29 3.71 -2.40
N PHE A 41 -1.18 4.43 -2.15
CA PHE A 41 0.18 3.99 -2.45
C PHE A 41 0.78 3.12 -1.35
N PHE A 42 0.24 3.12 -0.15
CA PHE A 42 0.80 2.42 1.01
C PHE A 42 0.23 1.01 1.22
N SER A 43 -0.36 0.40 0.19
CA SER A 43 -0.77 -1.02 0.17
C SER A 43 0.33 -1.98 -0.29
N GLY A 44 1.50 -1.47 -0.63
CA GLY A 44 2.66 -2.25 -1.09
C GLY A 44 3.92 -1.40 -1.10
N PRO A 45 5.13 -1.98 -1.24
CA PRO A 45 6.40 -1.25 -1.17
C PRO A 45 6.73 -0.47 -2.44
N CYS A 46 6.14 -0.83 -3.55
CA CYS A 46 6.46 -0.30 -4.88
C CYS A 46 5.98 1.14 -5.09
N MET A 47 6.44 1.79 -6.15
CA MET A 47 6.02 3.14 -6.61
C MET A 47 6.39 4.26 -5.64
N LYS A 48 7.41 4.06 -4.80
CA LYS A 48 7.85 5.07 -3.84
C LYS A 48 9.31 4.88 -3.44
N LEU A 49 9.93 5.98 -3.04
CA LEU A 49 11.21 6.03 -2.37
C LEU A 49 10.97 6.39 -0.90
N ILE A 50 11.49 5.59 0.00
CA ILE A 50 11.34 5.77 1.45
C ILE A 50 12.72 5.99 2.04
N HIS A 51 12.87 7.08 2.79
CA HIS A 51 14.13 7.37 3.45
C HIS A 51 14.48 6.27 4.46
N ARG A 52 15.74 5.84 4.49
CA ARG A 52 16.19 4.72 5.33
C ARG A 52 15.88 4.90 6.82
N ASN A 53 15.94 6.12 7.33
CA ASN A 53 15.64 6.42 8.74
C ASN A 53 14.15 6.16 9.09
N ILE A 54 13.24 6.29 8.12
CA ILE A 54 11.82 5.93 8.31
C ILE A 54 11.71 4.41 8.48
N ILE A 55 12.41 3.65 7.66
CA ILE A 55 12.42 2.18 7.74
C ILE A 55 13.05 1.73 9.07
N GLY A 56 14.22 2.27 9.40
CA GLY A 56 14.97 1.89 10.61
C GLY A 56 15.19 0.38 10.68
N ASN A 57 14.90 -0.20 11.85
CA ASN A 57 15.01 -1.64 12.12
C ASN A 57 13.74 -2.43 11.81
N ASN A 58 12.69 -1.80 11.25
CA ASN A 58 11.47 -2.51 10.88
C ASN A 58 11.76 -3.52 9.76
N ARG A 59 11.12 -4.68 9.85
CA ARG A 59 11.20 -5.76 8.86
C ARG A 59 9.80 -6.24 8.53
N TYR A 60 9.66 -6.97 7.43
CA TYR A 60 8.42 -7.63 7.05
C TYR A 60 8.05 -8.69 8.08
N ASP A 61 6.76 -8.77 8.41
CA ASP A 61 6.23 -9.82 9.28
C ASP A 61 6.04 -11.11 8.48
N LEU A 62 6.95 -12.06 8.66
CA LEU A 62 6.98 -13.34 7.93
C LEU A 62 5.79 -14.26 8.25
N ARG A 63 5.00 -13.94 9.28
CA ARG A 63 3.76 -14.67 9.61
C ARG A 63 2.65 -14.42 8.59
N PHE A 64 2.77 -13.37 7.78
CA PHE A 64 1.81 -13.00 6.74
C PHE A 64 2.40 -13.28 5.35
N LYS A 65 1.75 -14.18 4.60
CA LYS A 65 2.05 -14.45 3.18
C LYS A 65 1.26 -13.55 2.22
N LEU A 66 0.39 -12.70 2.78
CA LEU A 66 -0.46 -11.78 2.03
C LEU A 66 -0.76 -10.55 2.89
N GLY A 67 -0.47 -9.38 2.35
CA GLY A 67 -0.67 -8.11 3.02
C GLY A 67 0.48 -7.70 3.94
N GLU A 68 1.57 -8.48 3.97
CA GLU A 68 2.82 -8.15 4.66
C GLU A 68 3.34 -6.78 4.28
N ASP A 69 3.24 -6.43 3.01
CA ASP A 69 3.61 -5.11 2.48
C ASP A 69 2.82 -3.98 3.15
N SER A 70 1.51 -4.19 3.27
CA SER A 70 0.62 -3.20 3.87
C SER A 70 0.84 -3.06 5.37
N LEU A 71 1.13 -4.17 6.07
CA LEU A 71 1.51 -4.17 7.48
C LEU A 71 2.83 -3.45 7.69
N PHE A 72 3.83 -3.74 6.85
CA PHE A 72 5.12 -3.06 6.91
C PHE A 72 4.97 -1.55 6.70
N MET A 73 4.21 -1.14 5.69
CA MET A 73 3.95 0.28 5.43
C MET A 73 3.21 0.96 6.58
N PHE A 74 2.31 0.24 7.26
CA PHE A 74 1.66 0.74 8.46
C PHE A 74 2.66 0.87 9.61
N ALA A 75 3.48 -0.16 9.86
CA ALA A 75 4.44 -0.18 10.97
C ALA A 75 5.44 0.99 10.92
N ILE A 76 5.87 1.41 9.73
CA ILE A 76 6.79 2.54 9.57
C ILE A 76 6.11 3.91 9.45
N SER A 77 4.77 3.95 9.42
CA SER A 77 4.02 5.18 9.20
C SER A 77 4.02 6.15 10.39
N ASP A 78 4.41 5.69 11.56
CA ASP A 78 4.62 6.49 12.76
C ASP A 78 5.70 7.58 12.59
N LYS A 79 6.58 7.39 11.59
CA LYS A 79 7.67 8.32 11.25
C LYS A 79 7.39 9.14 9.98
N MET A 80 6.20 8.96 9.38
CA MET A 80 5.83 9.63 8.13
C MET A 80 4.96 10.85 8.41
N ASN A 81 5.40 12.04 7.99
CA ASN A 81 4.61 13.26 8.09
C ASN A 81 4.08 13.71 6.74
N LYS A 82 4.93 13.67 5.72
CA LYS A 82 4.66 14.22 4.39
C LYS A 82 5.02 13.22 3.31
N ILE A 83 4.37 13.36 2.17
CA ILE A 83 4.76 12.73 0.91
C ILE A 83 5.04 13.82 -0.11
N ASP A 84 6.01 13.56 -0.93
CA ASP A 84 6.40 14.35 -2.07
C ASP A 84 6.30 13.50 -3.33
N PHE A 85 6.40 14.10 -4.48
CA PHE A 85 6.26 13.45 -5.77
C PHE A 85 7.56 13.59 -6.56
N THR A 86 7.93 12.52 -7.26
CA THR A 86 9.03 12.61 -8.22
C THR A 86 8.59 13.41 -9.44
N SER A 87 9.55 13.83 -10.28
CA SER A 87 9.20 14.41 -11.58
C SER A 87 8.35 13.43 -12.40
N GLU A 88 7.56 13.94 -13.32
CA GLU A 88 6.70 13.11 -14.20
C GLU A 88 7.52 12.14 -15.06
N ARG A 89 8.78 12.44 -15.32
CA ARG A 89 9.72 11.58 -16.05
C ARG A 89 10.18 10.36 -15.26
N ALA A 90 10.06 10.37 -13.93
CA ALA A 90 10.41 9.21 -13.07
C ALA A 90 9.23 8.24 -13.01
N ILE A 91 9.15 7.36 -13.98
CA ILE A 91 8.05 6.43 -14.18
C ILE A 91 8.36 5.09 -13.51
N TYR A 92 7.37 4.56 -12.76
CA TYR A 92 7.37 3.20 -12.27
C TYR A 92 6.50 2.33 -13.18
N TYR A 93 7.11 1.44 -13.95
CA TYR A 93 6.40 0.53 -14.85
C TYR A 93 5.86 -0.68 -14.09
N ARG A 94 4.53 -0.83 -14.06
CA ARG A 94 3.84 -1.98 -13.47
C ARG A 94 3.40 -2.95 -14.54
N ARG A 95 4.06 -4.11 -14.59
CA ARG A 95 3.71 -5.19 -15.50
C ARG A 95 2.58 -6.06 -14.94
N PHE A 96 1.52 -6.28 -15.71
CA PHE A 96 0.48 -7.26 -15.43
C PHE A 96 0.74 -8.55 -16.18
N ARG A 97 0.87 -9.64 -15.45
CA ARG A 97 1.11 -10.99 -15.98
C ARG A 97 -0.06 -11.89 -15.66
N VAL A 98 -0.43 -12.76 -16.63
CA VAL A 98 -1.31 -13.90 -16.36
C VAL A 98 -0.62 -14.84 -15.36
N ASN A 99 -1.38 -15.48 -14.47
CA ASN A 99 -0.87 -16.39 -13.43
C ASN A 99 0.12 -15.77 -12.44
N SER A 100 0.02 -14.47 -12.20
CA SER A 100 0.78 -13.82 -11.13
C SER A 100 0.23 -14.21 -9.74
N ALA A 101 1.04 -14.06 -8.69
CA ALA A 101 0.60 -14.28 -7.30
C ALA A 101 -0.65 -13.46 -6.90
N MET A 102 -0.93 -12.36 -7.60
CA MET A 102 -2.12 -11.53 -7.41
C MET A 102 -3.38 -12.09 -8.06
N THR A 103 -3.25 -12.93 -9.11
CA THR A 103 -4.36 -13.49 -9.89
C THR A 103 -4.74 -14.90 -9.46
N LEU A 104 -3.91 -15.57 -8.66
CA LEU A 104 -4.19 -16.92 -8.17
C LEU A 104 -5.42 -16.94 -7.27
N LYS A 105 -6.36 -17.85 -7.57
CA LYS A 105 -7.53 -18.12 -6.72
C LYS A 105 -7.06 -18.68 -5.37
N ARG A 106 -7.53 -18.10 -4.29
CA ARG A 106 -7.20 -18.53 -2.92
C ARG A 106 -8.47 -18.97 -2.19
N SER A 107 -8.32 -19.90 -1.23
CA SER A 107 -9.41 -20.32 -0.36
C SER A 107 -9.99 -19.13 0.41
N ARG A 108 -11.31 -18.99 0.40
CA ARG A 108 -12.06 -17.92 1.09
C ARG A 108 -11.78 -17.91 2.59
N SER A 109 -11.77 -19.10 3.23
CA SER A 109 -11.50 -19.22 4.66
C SER A 109 -10.12 -18.73 5.06
N LYS A 110 -9.08 -19.14 4.30
CA LYS A 110 -7.71 -18.67 4.54
C LYS A 110 -7.59 -17.16 4.38
N PHE A 111 -8.31 -16.60 3.42
CA PHE A 111 -8.33 -15.16 3.18
C PHE A 111 -9.03 -14.40 4.33
N PHE A 112 -10.16 -14.90 4.79
CA PHE A 112 -10.89 -14.34 5.94
C PHE A 112 -10.03 -14.31 7.20
N ILE A 113 -9.47 -15.47 7.58
CA ILE A 113 -8.58 -15.59 8.75
C ILE A 113 -7.40 -14.61 8.65
N ASN A 114 -6.78 -14.51 7.47
CA ASN A 114 -5.67 -13.57 7.26
C ASN A 114 -6.11 -12.11 7.47
N SER A 115 -7.29 -11.73 6.96
CA SER A 115 -7.80 -10.36 7.10
C SER A 115 -8.13 -10.02 8.55
N VAL A 116 -8.71 -10.94 9.31
CA VAL A 116 -8.98 -10.77 10.75
C VAL A 116 -7.65 -10.60 11.52
N ARG A 117 -6.66 -11.44 11.24
CA ARG A 117 -5.32 -11.31 11.85
C ARG A 117 -4.67 -9.97 11.52
N MET A 118 -4.81 -9.48 10.29
CA MET A 118 -4.31 -8.16 9.89
C MET A 118 -4.98 -7.02 10.66
N ILE A 119 -6.31 -7.07 10.80
CA ILE A 119 -7.07 -6.10 11.60
C ILE A 119 -6.52 -6.06 13.02
N TRP A 120 -6.33 -7.23 13.65
CA TRP A 120 -5.78 -7.32 15.00
C TRP A 120 -4.39 -6.70 15.11
N VAL A 121 -3.48 -7.00 14.16
CA VAL A 121 -2.12 -6.44 14.18
C VAL A 121 -2.12 -4.93 13.94
N TYR A 122 -2.95 -4.39 13.03
CA TYR A 122 -3.11 -2.94 12.85
C TYR A 122 -3.57 -2.27 14.13
N THR A 123 -4.57 -2.85 14.80
CA THR A 123 -5.12 -2.33 16.04
C THR A 123 -4.08 -2.37 17.17
N TYR A 124 -3.39 -3.49 17.31
CA TYR A 124 -2.32 -3.64 18.29
C TYR A 124 -1.19 -2.60 18.09
N LEU A 125 -0.69 -2.45 16.87
CA LEU A 125 0.36 -1.47 16.55
C LEU A 125 -0.13 -0.04 16.81
N PHE A 126 -1.37 0.28 16.42
CA PHE A 126 -1.96 1.59 16.62
C PHE A 126 -1.99 1.98 18.10
N PHE A 127 -2.59 1.14 18.94
CA PHE A 127 -2.74 1.43 20.36
C PHE A 127 -1.39 1.42 21.11
N ARG A 128 -0.48 0.50 20.77
CA ARG A 128 0.86 0.47 21.36
C ARG A 128 1.69 1.70 21.00
N GLY A 129 1.45 2.28 19.85
CA GLY A 129 2.24 3.41 19.33
C GLY A 129 1.58 4.77 19.43
N LEU A 130 0.44 4.91 20.13
CA LEU A 130 -0.20 6.21 20.35
C LEU A 130 0.76 7.21 21.05
N PRO A 131 0.73 8.51 20.66
CA PRO A 131 -0.10 9.14 19.62
C PRO A 131 0.56 9.20 18.23
N ARG A 132 1.63 8.44 17.98
CA ARG A 132 2.49 8.56 16.77
C ARG A 132 1.81 8.15 15.47
N TYR A 133 0.86 7.19 15.54
CA TYR A 133 0.13 6.75 14.35
C TYR A 133 -1.04 7.66 14.02
N HIS A 134 -1.20 7.94 12.73
CA HIS A 134 -2.27 8.81 12.26
C HIS A 134 -3.60 8.06 12.20
N LEU A 135 -4.63 8.56 12.92
CA LEU A 135 -5.93 7.90 13.06
C LEU A 135 -6.64 7.63 11.72
N LEU A 136 -6.66 8.62 10.81
CA LEU A 136 -7.28 8.44 9.49
C LEU A 136 -6.56 7.36 8.67
N PHE A 137 -5.23 7.27 8.79
CA PHE A 137 -4.47 6.22 8.10
C PHE A 137 -4.80 4.84 8.66
N TYR A 138 -4.91 4.71 9.98
CA TYR A 138 -5.37 3.47 10.65
C TYR A 138 -6.73 3.03 10.10
N PHE A 139 -7.73 3.92 10.08
CA PHE A 139 -9.04 3.58 9.53
C PHE A 139 -9.00 3.15 8.08
N THR A 140 -8.16 3.74 7.22
CA THR A 140 -8.02 3.27 5.85
C THR A 140 -7.51 1.82 5.75
N ARG A 141 -6.68 1.37 6.70
CA ARG A 141 -6.18 -0.02 6.76
C ARG A 141 -7.27 -0.98 7.21
N ILE A 142 -8.01 -0.62 8.27
CA ILE A 142 -9.14 -1.43 8.78
C ILE A 142 -10.22 -1.56 7.71
N LEU A 143 -10.68 -0.46 7.13
CA LEU A 143 -11.68 -0.48 6.06
C LEU A 143 -11.21 -1.27 4.83
N GLY A 144 -9.92 -1.17 4.47
CA GLY A 144 -9.32 -1.97 3.40
C GLY A 144 -9.37 -3.47 3.68
N ALA A 145 -9.09 -3.89 4.92
CA ALA A 145 -9.16 -5.28 5.32
C ALA A 145 -10.62 -5.79 5.35
N ILE A 146 -11.57 -5.00 5.88
CA ILE A 146 -13.01 -5.32 5.88
C ILE A 146 -13.54 -5.44 4.44
N LYS A 147 -13.25 -4.46 3.57
CA LYS A 147 -13.62 -4.51 2.16
C LYS A 147 -13.10 -5.76 1.48
N SER A 148 -11.90 -6.17 1.81
CA SER A 148 -11.31 -7.40 1.27
C SER A 148 -12.10 -8.64 1.67
N ILE A 149 -12.66 -8.68 2.87
CA ILE A 149 -13.57 -9.74 3.33
C ILE A 149 -14.85 -9.72 2.48
N VAL A 150 -15.54 -8.57 2.44
CA VAL A 150 -16.84 -8.44 1.79
C VAL A 150 -16.78 -8.67 0.27
N CYS A 151 -15.78 -8.12 -0.43
CA CYS A 151 -15.70 -8.21 -1.91
C CYS A 151 -15.19 -9.57 -2.42
N LYS A 152 -14.75 -10.47 -1.56
CA LYS A 152 -14.29 -11.82 -1.96
C LYS A 152 -15.22 -12.93 -1.47
N PHE A 153 -16.28 -12.58 -0.77
CA PHE A 153 -17.44 -13.42 -0.53
C PHE A 153 -18.48 -13.24 -1.64
#